data_10594c70b171083b6facd50df34505ce
#
_entry.id   10594c70b171083b6facd50df34505ce
#
_cell.length_a   1.000
_cell.length_b   1.000
_cell.length_c   1.000
_cell.angle_alpha   90.00
_cell.angle_beta   90.00
_cell.angle_gamma   90.00
#
_symmetry.space_group_name_H-M   'P 1'
#
loop_
_entity.id
_entity.type
_entity.pdbx_description
1 polymer ?
#
loop_
_entity_poly.entity_id
_entity_poly.type
_entity_poly.pdbx_seq_one_letter_code
_entity_poly.pdbx_strand_id
1 'polypeptide(L)'
;VARLAKSPPDVCLKTSTQLAQAGEFGLVLIQLAYALKLVEQDVFQLTLSSMLISMFVAPFLIEWAAKKSGEMARGDWAHKAKTIHDIAVGSFAKENHVILCGYGRTGAQIGTFLSEEGIEFVALDLTPNALKLKPPAGGVVAFGNADRLAVLQAAGLSRCRGVVISYHDVYSAERVLQLVRQER
;
A
#
# COMPACT_ATOMS: atom_id res chain seq x y z
N VAL A 1 0.67 -5.95 18.19
CA VAL A 1 0.24 -4.58 17.89
C VAL A 1 -0.02 -4.41 16.39
N ALA A 2 0.97 -4.64 15.50
CA ALA A 2 0.80 -4.45 14.06
C ALA A 2 -0.30 -5.32 13.42
N ARG A 3 -0.54 -6.52 13.94
CA ARG A 3 -1.62 -7.43 13.50
C ARG A 3 -3.01 -6.93 13.93
N LEU A 4 -3.11 -6.24 15.05
CA LEU A 4 -4.33 -5.56 15.51
C LEU A 4 -4.71 -4.36 14.62
N ALA A 5 -3.72 -3.71 13.99
CA ALA A 5 -3.94 -2.58 13.06
C ALA A 5 -4.34 -3.02 11.63
N LYS A 6 -4.62 -4.33 11.38
CA LYS A 6 -4.97 -4.90 10.07
C LYS A 6 -3.95 -4.60 8.96
N SER A 7 -2.69 -4.39 9.33
CA SER A 7 -1.60 -4.13 8.38
C SER A 7 -1.20 -5.41 7.63
N PRO A 8 -0.71 -5.32 6.39
CA PRO A 8 -0.19 -6.46 5.64
C PRO A 8 0.91 -7.22 6.40
N PRO A 9 1.03 -8.54 6.23
CA PRO A 9 1.96 -9.37 7.00
C PRO A 9 3.44 -9.02 6.80
N ASP A 10 3.84 -8.52 5.65
CA ASP A 10 5.17 -8.01 5.34
C ASP A 10 5.51 -6.75 6.12
N VAL A 11 4.56 -5.81 6.24
CA VAL A 11 4.67 -4.60 7.06
C VAL A 11 4.73 -4.99 8.54
N CYS A 12 3.88 -5.93 8.98
CA CYS A 12 3.89 -6.43 10.35
C CYS A 12 5.26 -7.00 10.74
N LEU A 13 5.85 -7.82 9.89
CA LEU A 13 7.14 -8.44 10.13
C LEU A 13 8.26 -7.39 10.24
N LYS A 14 8.34 -6.45 9.29
CA LYS A 14 9.33 -5.37 9.30
C LYS A 14 9.21 -4.49 10.54
N THR A 15 8.01 -4.01 10.84
CA THR A 15 7.77 -3.14 11.99
C THR A 15 8.05 -3.85 13.32
N SER A 16 7.65 -5.13 13.44
CA SER A 16 7.91 -5.89 14.66
C SER A 16 9.39 -6.11 14.89
N THR A 17 10.17 -6.37 13.83
CA THR A 17 11.62 -6.56 13.94
C THR A 17 12.33 -5.25 14.31
N GLN A 18 11.89 -4.12 13.78
CA GLN A 18 12.46 -2.81 14.13
C GLN A 18 12.14 -2.39 15.58
N LEU A 19 10.97 -2.77 16.09
CA LEU A 19 10.56 -2.46 17.46
C LEU A 19 11.07 -3.48 18.51
N ALA A 20 11.63 -4.60 18.09
CA ALA A 20 12.05 -5.67 18.99
C ALA A 20 13.39 -5.40 19.70
N GLN A 21 14.16 -4.41 19.25
CA GLN A 21 15.44 -4.06 19.88
C GLN A 21 15.24 -3.15 21.09
N ALA A 22 16.07 -3.34 22.11
CA ALA A 22 16.16 -2.41 23.22
C ALA A 22 16.79 -1.11 22.71
N GLY A 23 16.02 0.00 22.81
CA GLY A 23 16.47 1.31 22.31
C GLY A 23 17.52 1.96 23.24
N GLU A 24 18.21 2.97 22.70
CA GLU A 24 19.20 3.79 23.42
C GLU A 24 18.68 4.36 24.74
N PHE A 25 17.40 4.71 24.78
CA PHE A 25 16.75 5.21 26.00
C PHE A 25 16.71 4.18 27.12
N GLY A 26 16.64 2.89 26.80
CA GLY A 26 16.71 1.81 27.80
C GLY A 26 18.06 1.80 28.52
N LEU A 27 19.16 2.06 27.80
CA LEU A 27 20.50 2.17 28.40
C LEU A 27 20.59 3.34 29.38
N VAL A 28 20.03 4.50 29.03
CA VAL A 28 20.01 5.67 29.90
C VAL A 28 19.18 5.41 31.15
N LEU A 29 18.02 4.77 31.00
CA LEU A 29 17.13 4.46 32.12
C LEU A 29 17.75 3.47 33.09
N ILE A 30 18.41 2.40 32.60
CA ILE A 30 19.04 1.42 33.49
C ILE A 30 20.27 2.00 34.22
N GLN A 31 21.02 2.90 33.57
CA GLN A 31 22.13 3.63 34.20
C GLN A 31 21.61 4.56 35.31
N LEU A 32 20.54 5.28 35.04
CA LEU A 32 19.90 6.17 36.02
C LEU A 32 19.38 5.37 37.22
N ALA A 33 18.72 4.25 36.97
CA ALA A 33 18.21 3.38 38.02
C ALA A 33 19.32 2.82 38.90
N TYR A 34 20.46 2.45 38.31
CA TYR A 34 21.64 2.00 39.02
C TYR A 34 22.26 3.15 39.86
N ALA A 35 22.39 4.35 39.27
CA ALA A 35 22.93 5.53 40.00
C ALA A 35 22.05 5.92 41.18
N LEU A 36 20.74 5.77 41.08
CA LEU A 36 19.78 6.00 42.16
C LEU A 36 19.68 4.83 43.17
N LYS A 37 20.50 3.78 43.01
CA LYS A 37 20.49 2.57 43.84
C LYS A 37 19.15 1.83 43.89
N LEU A 38 18.35 1.96 42.82
CA LEU A 38 17.08 1.27 42.67
C LEU A 38 17.25 -0.19 42.15
N VAL A 39 18.44 -0.48 41.60
CA VAL A 39 18.75 -1.78 41.00
C VAL A 39 20.12 -2.25 41.50
N GLU A 40 20.22 -3.53 41.82
CA GLU A 40 21.47 -4.17 42.27
C GLU A 40 22.44 -4.33 41.10
N GLN A 41 23.75 -4.39 41.43
CA GLN A 41 24.81 -4.45 40.42
C GLN A 41 24.67 -5.64 39.46
N ASP A 42 24.28 -6.80 39.94
CA ASP A 42 24.14 -8.01 39.13
C ASP A 42 23.00 -7.86 38.12
N VAL A 43 21.87 -7.30 38.56
CA VAL A 43 20.70 -7.01 37.67
C VAL A 43 21.06 -5.94 36.62
N PHE A 44 21.82 -4.90 37.03
CA PHE A 44 22.30 -3.89 36.11
C PHE A 44 23.19 -4.50 35.03
N GLN A 45 24.20 -5.30 35.40
CA GLN A 45 25.14 -5.93 34.46
C GLN A 45 24.41 -6.89 33.50
N LEU A 46 23.50 -7.71 34.02
CA LEU A 46 22.73 -8.64 33.21
C LEU A 46 21.84 -7.90 32.18
N THR A 47 21.14 -6.87 32.62
CA THR A 47 20.28 -6.06 31.77
C THR A 47 21.10 -5.32 30.71
N LEU A 48 22.19 -4.68 31.10
CA LEU A 48 23.08 -3.98 30.19
C LEU A 48 23.63 -4.93 29.11
N SER A 49 24.14 -6.10 29.53
CA SER A 49 24.68 -7.09 28.61
C SER A 49 23.61 -7.60 27.61
N SER A 50 22.41 -7.86 28.09
CA SER A 50 21.30 -8.31 27.22
C SER A 50 20.90 -7.24 26.19
N MET A 51 20.89 -5.96 26.60
CA MET A 51 20.62 -4.84 25.69
C MET A 51 21.70 -4.70 24.62
N LEU A 52 22.98 -4.78 25.00
CA LEU A 52 24.10 -4.70 24.04
C LEU A 52 24.06 -5.85 23.03
N ILE A 53 23.79 -7.08 23.48
CA ILE A 53 23.63 -8.24 22.59
C ILE A 53 22.45 -8.03 21.65
N SER A 54 21.32 -7.55 22.15
CA SER A 54 20.14 -7.26 21.34
C SER A 54 20.44 -6.24 20.24
N MET A 55 21.15 -5.16 20.57
CA MET A 55 21.55 -4.13 19.60
C MET A 55 22.52 -4.68 18.54
N PHE A 56 23.45 -5.55 18.95
CA PHE A 56 24.40 -6.16 18.01
C PHE A 56 23.70 -7.14 17.05
N VAL A 57 22.71 -7.88 17.51
CA VAL A 57 21.97 -8.87 16.71
C VAL A 57 20.91 -8.20 15.82
N ALA A 58 20.41 -7.02 16.19
CA ALA A 58 19.32 -6.35 15.49
C ALA A 58 19.53 -6.16 13.98
N PRO A 59 20.69 -5.69 13.46
CA PRO A 59 20.87 -5.51 12.03
C PRO A 59 20.74 -6.82 11.24
N PHE A 60 21.24 -7.92 11.79
CA PHE A 60 21.11 -9.24 11.16
C PHE A 60 19.66 -9.73 11.11
N LEU A 61 18.90 -9.48 12.19
CA LEU A 61 17.46 -9.79 12.23
C LEU A 61 16.67 -8.94 11.23
N ILE A 62 17.01 -7.66 11.08
CA ILE A 62 16.35 -6.75 10.13
C ILE A 62 16.62 -7.20 8.69
N GLU A 63 17.88 -7.54 8.36
CA GLU A 63 18.21 -8.07 7.04
C GLU A 63 17.52 -9.40 6.74
N TRP A 64 17.51 -10.31 7.71
CA TRP A 64 16.82 -11.59 7.58
C TRP A 64 15.30 -11.39 7.38
N ALA A 65 14.70 -10.50 8.17
CA ALA A 65 13.28 -10.17 8.04
C ALA A 65 12.98 -9.50 6.68
N ALA A 66 13.88 -8.66 6.17
CA ALA A 66 13.75 -8.04 4.86
C ALA A 66 13.80 -9.08 3.72
N LYS A 67 14.72 -10.05 3.78
CA LYS A 67 14.79 -11.17 2.83
C LYS A 67 13.52 -12.03 2.88
N LYS A 68 13.09 -12.40 4.08
CA LYS A 68 11.88 -13.22 4.29
C LYS A 68 10.61 -12.50 3.84
N SER A 69 10.50 -11.19 4.10
CA SER A 69 9.38 -10.38 3.60
C SER A 69 9.39 -10.26 2.08
N GLY A 70 10.58 -10.23 1.45
CA GLY A 70 10.73 -10.28 -0.01
C GLY A 70 10.23 -11.58 -0.63
N GLU A 71 10.41 -12.71 0.03
CA GLU A 71 9.85 -14.01 -0.39
C GLU A 71 8.31 -14.02 -0.23
N MET A 72 7.78 -13.44 0.85
CA MET A 72 6.33 -13.26 1.03
C MET A 72 5.74 -12.29 -0.01
N ALA A 73 6.49 -11.24 -0.37
CA ALA A 73 6.11 -10.29 -1.41
C ALA A 73 6.14 -10.87 -2.84
N ARG A 74 6.81 -12.01 -3.08
CA ARG A 74 6.71 -12.74 -4.36
C ARG A 74 5.30 -13.26 -4.60
N GLY A 75 4.55 -13.63 -3.55
CA GLY A 75 3.12 -13.88 -3.64
C GLY A 75 2.33 -12.63 -4.04
N ASP A 76 2.77 -11.46 -3.62
CA ASP A 76 2.18 -10.16 -3.96
C ASP A 76 2.45 -9.77 -5.43
N TRP A 77 3.57 -10.21 -6.01
CA TRP A 77 3.86 -10.05 -7.44
C TRP A 77 2.90 -10.84 -8.33
N ALA A 78 2.61 -12.08 -7.96
CA ALA A 78 1.62 -12.88 -8.69
C ALA A 78 0.21 -12.27 -8.57
N HIS A 79 -0.11 -11.71 -7.40
CA HIS A 79 -1.37 -11.00 -7.19
C HIS A 79 -1.43 -9.68 -7.99
N LYS A 80 -0.35 -8.92 -8.04
CA LYS A 80 -0.23 -7.71 -8.87
C LYS A 80 -0.30 -8.01 -10.36
N ALA A 81 0.37 -9.06 -10.83
CA ALA A 81 0.31 -9.50 -12.21
C ALA A 81 -1.12 -9.94 -12.59
N LYS A 82 -1.79 -10.67 -11.71
CA LYS A 82 -3.19 -11.05 -11.89
C LYS A 82 -4.11 -9.81 -11.92
N THR A 83 -3.90 -8.86 -11.02
CA THR A 83 -4.67 -7.61 -10.99
C THR A 83 -4.54 -6.81 -12.28
N ILE A 84 -3.29 -6.65 -12.78
CA ILE A 84 -3.04 -5.97 -14.06
C ILE A 84 -3.69 -6.74 -15.21
N HIS A 85 -3.64 -8.07 -15.19
CA HIS A 85 -4.29 -8.91 -16.19
C HIS A 85 -5.81 -8.75 -16.17
N ASP A 86 -6.43 -8.79 -14.99
CA ASP A 86 -7.88 -8.63 -14.81
C ASP A 86 -8.36 -7.25 -15.27
N ILE A 87 -7.59 -6.17 -14.99
CA ILE A 87 -7.83 -4.82 -15.49
C ILE A 87 -7.75 -4.80 -17.02
N ALA A 88 -6.68 -5.37 -17.59
CA ALA A 88 -6.47 -5.41 -19.02
C ALA A 88 -7.60 -6.17 -19.73
N VAL A 89 -8.01 -7.33 -19.23
CA VAL A 89 -9.13 -8.11 -19.78
C VAL A 89 -10.43 -7.30 -19.72
N GLY A 90 -10.72 -6.65 -18.60
CA GLY A 90 -11.93 -5.83 -18.45
C GLY A 90 -11.96 -4.58 -19.35
N SER A 91 -10.78 -4.03 -19.69
CA SER A 91 -10.65 -2.83 -20.54
C SER A 91 -10.37 -3.14 -22.01
N PHE A 92 -9.98 -4.38 -22.34
CA PHE A 92 -9.47 -4.74 -23.68
C PHE A 92 -10.46 -4.48 -24.81
N ALA A 93 -11.76 -4.64 -24.53
CA ALA A 93 -12.84 -4.42 -25.49
C ALA A 93 -13.35 -2.96 -25.52
N LYS A 94 -12.76 -2.07 -24.68
CA LYS A 94 -13.27 -0.71 -24.55
C LYS A 94 -12.37 0.28 -25.29
N GLU A 95 -12.97 0.99 -26.22
CA GLU A 95 -12.38 2.12 -26.92
C GLU A 95 -13.17 3.39 -26.61
N ASN A 96 -12.50 4.52 -26.59
CA ASN A 96 -13.13 5.82 -26.34
C ASN A 96 -13.88 5.92 -24.98
N HIS A 97 -13.45 5.12 -23.99
CA HIS A 97 -14.00 5.06 -22.64
C HIS A 97 -13.36 6.12 -21.72
N VAL A 98 -13.93 6.31 -20.54
CA VAL A 98 -13.37 7.17 -19.48
C VAL A 98 -12.67 6.30 -18.44
N ILE A 99 -11.46 6.67 -18.05
CA ILE A 99 -10.78 6.09 -16.86
C ILE A 99 -11.18 6.92 -15.64
N LEU A 100 -11.76 6.28 -14.65
CA LEU A 100 -12.21 6.91 -13.42
C LEU A 100 -11.27 6.50 -12.27
N CYS A 101 -10.45 7.42 -11.79
CA CYS A 101 -9.54 7.21 -10.67
C CYS A 101 -10.27 7.48 -9.35
N GLY A 102 -10.55 6.39 -8.61
CA GLY A 102 -11.36 6.35 -7.41
C GLY A 102 -12.81 5.92 -7.71
N TYR A 103 -13.30 4.92 -6.96
CA TYR A 103 -14.68 4.45 -7.05
C TYR A 103 -15.36 4.42 -5.67
N GLY A 104 -15.11 5.48 -4.89
CA GLY A 104 -15.83 5.79 -3.66
C GLY A 104 -17.20 6.38 -3.94
N ARG A 105 -17.79 7.10 -2.97
CA ARG A 105 -19.12 7.73 -3.12
C ARG A 105 -19.22 8.64 -4.33
N THR A 106 -18.28 9.55 -4.49
CA THR A 106 -18.23 10.49 -5.63
C THR A 106 -17.98 9.76 -6.96
N GLY A 107 -17.03 8.83 -7.00
CA GLY A 107 -16.73 8.05 -8.20
C GLY A 107 -17.91 7.20 -8.66
N ALA A 108 -18.65 6.59 -7.73
CA ALA A 108 -19.84 5.82 -8.06
C ALA A 108 -20.94 6.70 -8.67
N GLN A 109 -21.15 7.93 -8.17
CA GLN A 109 -22.10 8.89 -8.76
C GLN A 109 -21.69 9.29 -10.17
N ILE A 110 -20.40 9.59 -10.39
CA ILE A 110 -19.86 9.89 -11.71
C ILE A 110 -20.04 8.68 -12.65
N GLY A 111 -19.76 7.47 -12.17
CA GLY A 111 -19.95 6.25 -12.94
C GLY A 111 -21.41 6.03 -13.36
N THR A 112 -22.38 6.34 -12.49
CA THR A 112 -23.80 6.29 -12.81
C THR A 112 -24.14 7.31 -13.92
N PHE A 113 -23.67 8.54 -13.76
CA PHE A 113 -23.88 9.59 -14.77
C PHE A 113 -23.28 9.20 -16.14
N LEU A 114 -22.04 8.68 -16.17
CA LEU A 114 -21.42 8.22 -17.41
C LEU A 114 -22.22 7.11 -18.08
N SER A 115 -22.76 6.18 -17.28
CA SER A 115 -23.59 5.10 -17.78
C SER A 115 -24.94 5.59 -18.37
N GLU A 116 -25.56 6.57 -17.72
CA GLU A 116 -26.81 7.21 -18.21
C GLU A 116 -26.61 7.92 -19.56
N GLU A 117 -25.41 8.51 -19.74
CA GLU A 117 -24.99 9.14 -20.99
C GLU A 117 -24.43 8.14 -22.03
N GLY A 118 -24.49 6.84 -21.75
CA GLY A 118 -23.98 5.79 -22.64
C GLY A 118 -22.45 5.80 -22.80
N ILE A 119 -21.72 6.42 -21.87
CA ILE A 119 -20.26 6.49 -21.89
C ILE A 119 -19.70 5.33 -21.09
N GLU A 120 -18.96 4.46 -21.74
CA GLU A 120 -18.25 3.37 -21.07
C GLU A 120 -17.13 3.90 -20.17
N PHE A 121 -16.90 3.23 -19.05
CA PHE A 121 -15.82 3.61 -18.14
C PHE A 121 -15.12 2.42 -17.50
N VAL A 122 -13.86 2.64 -17.10
CA VAL A 122 -13.05 1.74 -16.29
C VAL A 122 -12.67 2.48 -15.01
N ALA A 123 -13.20 2.07 -13.88
CA ALA A 123 -12.90 2.64 -12.59
C ALA A 123 -11.76 1.86 -11.89
N LEU A 124 -10.82 2.59 -11.35
CA LEU A 124 -9.69 2.07 -10.59
C LEU A 124 -9.81 2.49 -9.13
N ASP A 125 -9.77 1.56 -8.19
CA ASP A 125 -9.80 1.85 -6.76
C ASP A 125 -8.86 0.95 -5.98
N LEU A 126 -8.31 1.45 -4.87
CA LEU A 126 -7.46 0.71 -3.94
C LEU A 126 -8.25 -0.02 -2.86
N THR A 127 -9.55 0.24 -2.75
CA THR A 127 -10.38 -0.32 -1.70
C THR A 127 -11.04 -1.61 -2.19
N PRO A 128 -10.81 -2.77 -1.54
CA PRO A 128 -11.45 -4.02 -1.93
C PRO A 128 -12.99 -3.96 -1.88
N ASN A 129 -13.55 -3.06 -1.09
CA ASN A 129 -14.99 -2.86 -1.02
C ASN A 129 -15.57 -2.19 -2.28
N ALA A 130 -14.78 -1.43 -3.03
CA ALA A 130 -15.21 -0.84 -4.30
C ALA A 130 -15.56 -1.92 -5.34
N LEU A 131 -14.86 -3.05 -5.33
CA LEU A 131 -15.14 -4.20 -6.20
C LEU A 131 -16.47 -4.89 -5.90
N LYS A 132 -17.02 -4.72 -4.69
CA LYS A 132 -18.32 -5.27 -4.31
C LYS A 132 -19.50 -4.43 -4.82
N LEU A 133 -19.22 -3.19 -5.19
CA LEU A 133 -20.20 -2.31 -5.81
C LEU A 133 -20.36 -2.77 -7.25
N LYS A 134 -21.55 -3.27 -7.60
CA LYS A 134 -21.88 -3.56 -8.99
C LYS A 134 -21.87 -2.26 -9.79
N PRO A 135 -20.97 -2.11 -10.78
CA PRO A 135 -21.02 -0.93 -11.63
C PRO A 135 -22.31 -0.94 -12.49
N PRO A 136 -22.81 0.22 -12.88
CA PRO A 136 -23.90 0.31 -13.84
C PRO A 136 -23.45 -0.20 -15.21
N ALA A 137 -24.41 -0.30 -16.15
CA ALA A 137 -24.16 -0.82 -17.50
C ALA A 137 -23.00 -0.05 -18.19
N GLY A 138 -22.13 -0.76 -18.90
CA GLY A 138 -20.96 -0.16 -19.56
C GLY A 138 -19.78 0.15 -18.64
N GLY A 139 -19.92 -0.01 -17.33
CA GLY A 139 -18.86 0.21 -16.35
C GLY A 139 -18.10 -1.06 -15.99
N VAL A 140 -16.82 -0.93 -15.73
CA VAL A 140 -15.96 -1.95 -15.12
C VAL A 140 -15.25 -1.33 -13.91
N VAL A 141 -15.27 -2.01 -12.77
CA VAL A 141 -14.53 -1.59 -11.57
C VAL A 141 -13.41 -2.60 -11.33
N ALA A 142 -12.20 -2.10 -11.26
CA ALA A 142 -11.02 -2.91 -11.05
C ALA A 142 -10.19 -2.42 -9.86
N PHE A 143 -9.56 -3.34 -9.15
CA PHE A 143 -8.62 -3.01 -8.09
C PHE A 143 -7.30 -2.56 -8.73
N GLY A 144 -6.87 -1.34 -8.46
CA GLY A 144 -5.60 -0.84 -8.99
C GLY A 144 -5.24 0.54 -8.48
N ASN A 145 -3.94 0.78 -8.35
CA ASN A 145 -3.43 2.10 -7.99
C ASN A 145 -3.19 2.92 -9.27
N ALA A 146 -4.01 3.94 -9.48
CA ALA A 146 -3.89 4.86 -10.61
C ALA A 146 -2.58 5.68 -10.62
N ASP A 147 -1.84 5.78 -9.50
CA ASP A 147 -0.52 6.43 -9.44
C ASP A 147 0.57 5.65 -10.21
N ARG A 148 0.24 4.48 -10.74
CA ARG A 148 1.17 3.63 -11.47
C ARG A 148 0.83 3.62 -12.94
N LEU A 149 1.80 4.01 -13.77
CA LEU A 149 1.66 4.04 -15.22
C LEU A 149 1.17 2.70 -15.80
N ALA A 150 1.75 1.58 -15.35
CA ALA A 150 1.35 0.24 -15.81
C ALA A 150 -0.15 -0.07 -15.56
N VAL A 151 -0.73 0.47 -14.49
CA VAL A 151 -2.17 0.30 -14.18
C VAL A 151 -3.02 1.16 -15.09
N LEU A 152 -2.62 2.41 -15.36
CA LEU A 152 -3.31 3.30 -16.30
C LEU A 152 -3.22 2.76 -17.73
N GLN A 153 -2.06 2.23 -18.14
CA GLN A 153 -1.87 1.59 -19.46
C GLN A 153 -2.76 0.34 -19.59
N ALA A 154 -2.81 -0.50 -18.56
CA ALA A 154 -3.71 -1.66 -18.52
C ALA A 154 -5.19 -1.26 -18.60
N ALA A 155 -5.55 -0.11 -17.99
CA ALA A 155 -6.89 0.47 -18.10
C ALA A 155 -7.18 1.12 -19.46
N GLY A 156 -6.22 1.12 -20.38
CA GLY A 156 -6.39 1.64 -21.74
C GLY A 156 -6.13 3.13 -21.88
N LEU A 157 -5.13 3.69 -21.18
CA LEU A 157 -4.81 5.12 -21.20
C LEU A 157 -4.64 5.71 -22.61
N SER A 158 -4.02 4.95 -23.52
CA SER A 158 -3.82 5.36 -24.92
C SER A 158 -5.10 5.40 -25.75
N ARG A 159 -6.15 4.69 -25.32
CA ARG A 159 -7.42 4.53 -26.03
C ARG A 159 -8.59 5.23 -25.32
N CYS A 160 -8.37 5.76 -24.13
CA CYS A 160 -9.42 6.41 -23.36
C CYS A 160 -9.75 7.79 -23.93
N ARG A 161 -10.99 8.22 -23.77
CA ARG A 161 -11.45 9.57 -24.09
C ARG A 161 -10.97 10.62 -23.09
N GLY A 162 -10.84 10.21 -21.82
CA GLY A 162 -10.41 11.08 -20.74
C GLY A 162 -10.16 10.34 -19.44
N VAL A 163 -9.53 11.04 -18.51
CA VAL A 163 -9.27 10.54 -17.15
C VAL A 163 -9.95 11.48 -16.16
N VAL A 164 -10.76 10.93 -15.27
CA VAL A 164 -11.45 11.66 -14.21
C VAL A 164 -10.89 11.21 -12.88
N ILE A 165 -10.52 12.16 -12.02
CA ILE A 165 -9.99 11.89 -10.68
C ILE A 165 -11.06 12.30 -9.66
N SER A 166 -11.51 11.36 -8.82
CA SER A 166 -12.61 11.56 -7.89
C SER A 166 -12.23 11.49 -6.41
N TYR A 167 -10.96 11.36 -6.08
CA TYR A 167 -10.47 11.34 -4.70
C TYR A 167 -9.80 12.66 -4.32
N HIS A 168 -9.71 12.91 -2.99
CA HIS A 168 -9.28 14.20 -2.45
C HIS A 168 -7.77 14.30 -2.21
N ASP A 169 -7.01 13.22 -2.37
CA ASP A 169 -5.58 13.23 -2.18
C ASP A 169 -4.90 13.98 -3.34
N VAL A 170 -4.49 15.21 -3.06
CA VAL A 170 -3.86 16.11 -4.04
C VAL A 170 -2.56 15.53 -4.59
N TYR A 171 -1.76 14.87 -3.74
CA TYR A 171 -0.49 14.29 -4.16
C TYR A 171 -0.69 13.17 -5.20
N SER A 172 -1.59 12.24 -4.92
CA SER A 172 -1.93 11.19 -5.87
C SER A 172 -2.58 11.74 -7.14
N ALA A 173 -3.42 12.77 -7.02
CA ALA A 173 -4.05 13.42 -8.16
C ALA A 173 -3.03 14.08 -9.10
N GLU A 174 -2.07 14.84 -8.54
CA GLU A 174 -0.99 15.46 -9.31
C GLU A 174 -0.12 14.39 -10.02
N ARG A 175 0.17 13.29 -9.35
CA ARG A 175 0.94 12.19 -9.92
C ARG A 175 0.22 11.55 -11.11
N VAL A 176 -1.07 11.29 -10.99
CA VAL A 176 -1.89 10.78 -12.11
C VAL A 176 -1.89 11.77 -13.27
N LEU A 177 -2.06 13.07 -13.00
CA LEU A 177 -2.03 14.11 -14.04
C LEU A 177 -0.68 14.17 -14.76
N GLN A 178 0.44 14.04 -14.04
CA GLN A 178 1.77 13.98 -14.63
C GLN A 178 1.91 12.78 -15.57
N LEU A 179 1.50 11.59 -15.12
CA LEU A 179 1.55 10.37 -15.92
C LEU A 179 0.69 10.47 -17.19
N VAL A 180 -0.52 11.01 -17.08
CA VAL A 180 -1.40 11.22 -18.23
C VAL A 180 -0.83 12.20 -19.23
N ARG A 181 -0.18 13.29 -18.77
CA ARG A 181 0.47 14.28 -19.65
C ARG A 181 1.72 13.78 -20.34
N GLN A 182 2.42 12.81 -19.73
CA GLN A 182 3.62 12.20 -20.35
C GLN A 182 3.27 11.20 -21.47
N GLU A 183 2.11 10.58 -21.38
CA GLU A 183 1.66 9.55 -22.33
C GLU A 183 0.77 10.12 -23.47
N ARG A 184 0.36 11.36 -23.36
CA ARG A 184 -0.46 12.11 -24.32
C ARG A 184 0.21 13.39 -24.78
#